data_7a9c3a7a9d6d1aa6e8c9f754a6d6f930
#
_entry.id   7a9c3a7a9d6d1aa6e8c9f754a6d6f930
#
_cell.length_a   1.000
_cell.length_b   1.000
_cell.length_c   1.000
_cell.angle_alpha   90.00
_cell.angle_beta   90.00
_cell.angle_gamma   90.00
#
_symmetry.space_group_name_H-M   'P 1'
#
loop_
_entity.id
_entity.type
_entity.pdbx_description
1 polymer ?
#
loop_
_entity_poly.entity_id
_entity_poly.type
_entity_poly.pdbx_seq_one_letter_code
_entity_poly.pdbx_strand_id
1 'polypeptide(L)'
;MLRLLLLPLLLATFPAGAGEHPPAHAIEAAAHAEREYDAAQVELLAELVRFRTVHEPGVANAEHPEFRAFVTQLRERAERFGFDFTDYGGIVVIGLGDAKDRLGIITHGDVQPADPAKWQRSPFELDAESEPGRLIARGAEDDKAPIATALHAMKAIRDLGLPLKRRIELIVALTEESDWAPFREALTRYTPPEMNIAIDSQYPVVVAEKGFGSLRVTFAADAVPGDAPAVMSYAGGAFLSQVPEDASLVIDGVDNALLARLDERAARNDKVAWDFETSGDTLTVRATGRAAHSSTPQNGINALAHLATLFAGEPLRDSAASRALDFVNTLIGTGIHGELFGDIAYAHPFMGPLTVNLSTARTTDAGVELAINLRAPAGKTPVQLERELRDAIAAWADARKLPLPVIETALTEAYLPAQPEQVAPLLAVFRHYTGQRDAKPISIGGGTNARLMPNAVNFGPSMPGVPYTGHSEHEFITREQMTLNLRMYTAMLAWLAADVR
;
A
#
# COMPACT_ATOMS: atom_id res chain seq x y z
N MET A 1 -6.74 32.70 29.75
CA MET A 1 -5.91 33.42 28.76
C MET A 1 -5.06 32.37 28.06
N LEU A 2 -5.56 31.86 26.95
CA LEU A 2 -4.93 30.81 26.16
C LEU A 2 -3.97 31.46 25.16
N ARG A 3 -2.66 31.29 25.31
CA ARG A 3 -1.68 31.76 24.34
C ARG A 3 -1.64 30.77 23.18
N LEU A 4 -2.27 31.13 22.06
CA LEU A 4 -2.04 30.52 20.78
C LEU A 4 -0.57 30.77 20.36
N LEU A 5 0.26 29.77 20.41
CA LEU A 5 1.54 29.77 19.72
C LEU A 5 1.27 29.48 18.23
N LEU A 6 1.23 30.55 17.44
CA LEU A 6 1.29 30.50 15.98
C LEU A 6 2.69 30.03 15.59
N LEU A 7 2.84 28.73 15.32
CA LEU A 7 3.99 28.27 14.52
C LEU A 7 3.85 28.85 13.10
N PRO A 8 4.91 29.43 12.52
CA PRO A 8 4.84 29.94 11.17
C PRO A 8 4.62 28.76 10.20
N LEU A 9 3.56 28.88 9.42
CA LEU A 9 3.25 28.04 8.28
C LEU A 9 4.40 28.23 7.27
N LEU A 10 5.41 27.37 7.29
CA LEU A 10 6.36 27.22 6.19
C LEU A 10 5.59 26.63 5.00
N LEU A 11 4.90 27.49 4.27
CA LEU A 11 4.54 27.21 2.89
C LEU A 11 5.87 27.00 2.15
N ALA A 12 6.17 25.75 1.84
CA ALA A 12 7.31 25.38 1.01
C ALA A 12 7.14 26.07 -0.35
N THR A 13 7.71 27.24 -0.50
CA THR A 13 7.91 27.86 -1.82
C THR A 13 9.00 27.08 -2.50
N PHE A 14 8.62 26.18 -3.41
CA PHE A 14 9.58 25.58 -4.32
C PHE A 14 10.29 26.71 -5.08
N PRO A 15 11.63 26.69 -5.17
CA PRO A 15 12.34 27.71 -5.91
C PRO A 15 11.85 27.72 -7.36
N ALA A 16 11.29 28.84 -7.79
CA ALA A 16 10.94 29.12 -9.17
C ALA A 16 12.28 29.30 -9.95
N GLY A 17 12.85 28.19 -10.45
CA GLY A 17 14.14 28.22 -11.12
C GLY A 17 14.66 26.92 -11.72
N ALA A 18 14.12 25.76 -11.35
CA ALA A 18 14.37 24.54 -12.08
C ALA A 18 13.39 24.52 -13.27
N GLY A 19 13.91 24.35 -14.52
CA GLY A 19 13.19 24.54 -15.77
C GLY A 19 11.77 23.98 -15.77
N GLU A 20 10.81 24.73 -16.26
CA GLU A 20 9.39 24.35 -16.36
C GLU A 20 9.17 23.17 -17.33
N HIS A 21 10.18 22.83 -18.14
CA HIS A 21 10.15 21.78 -19.16
C HIS A 21 11.41 20.91 -19.10
N PRO A 22 11.30 19.60 -19.45
CA PRO A 22 12.48 18.76 -19.63
C PRO A 22 13.42 19.34 -20.68
N PRO A 23 14.74 19.25 -20.52
CA PRO A 23 15.69 19.70 -21.52
C PRO A 23 15.60 18.87 -22.79
N ALA A 24 15.99 19.45 -23.94
CA ALA A 24 15.84 18.82 -25.25
C ALA A 24 16.46 17.42 -25.33
N HIS A 25 17.65 17.21 -24.78
CA HIS A 25 18.30 15.90 -24.76
C HIS A 25 17.49 14.82 -23.99
N ALA A 26 16.75 15.23 -22.95
CA ALA A 26 15.90 14.30 -22.21
C ALA A 26 14.66 13.90 -23.02
N ILE A 27 14.07 14.85 -23.78
CA ILE A 27 12.95 14.57 -24.68
C ILE A 27 13.41 13.67 -25.84
N GLU A 28 14.59 13.94 -26.42
CA GLU A 28 15.18 13.13 -27.50
C GLU A 28 15.49 11.71 -27.02
N ALA A 29 16.05 11.55 -25.81
CA ALA A 29 16.31 10.26 -25.23
C ALA A 29 15.01 9.45 -24.99
N ALA A 30 13.98 10.08 -24.51
CA ALA A 30 12.67 9.44 -24.32
C ALA A 30 12.05 9.00 -25.66
N ALA A 31 12.13 9.84 -26.68
CA ALA A 31 11.64 9.50 -28.04
C ALA A 31 12.48 8.36 -28.67
N HIS A 32 13.77 8.28 -28.38
CA HIS A 32 14.62 7.15 -28.80
C HIS A 32 14.20 5.87 -28.06
N ALA A 33 14.03 5.93 -26.75
CA ALA A 33 13.62 4.76 -25.94
C ALA A 33 12.31 4.16 -26.43
N GLU A 34 11.31 5.00 -26.69
CA GLU A 34 10.02 4.56 -27.24
C GLU A 34 10.18 3.84 -28.58
N ARG A 35 10.92 4.43 -29.53
CA ARG A 35 11.09 3.80 -30.84
C ARG A 35 11.80 2.46 -30.82
N GLU A 36 12.82 2.34 -29.96
CA GLU A 36 13.70 1.18 -29.93
C GLU A 36 13.26 0.09 -28.96
N TYR A 37 12.56 0.46 -27.85
CA TYR A 37 12.37 -0.43 -26.72
C TYR A 37 10.93 -0.62 -26.25
N ASP A 38 9.94 0.03 -26.88
CA ASP A 38 8.54 -0.09 -26.44
C ASP A 38 8.03 -1.56 -26.49
N ALA A 39 8.34 -2.29 -27.55
CA ALA A 39 8.01 -3.72 -27.62
C ALA A 39 8.88 -4.56 -26.69
N ALA A 40 10.17 -4.27 -26.59
CA ALA A 40 11.14 -5.06 -25.85
C ALA A 40 10.90 -5.01 -24.33
N GLN A 41 10.41 -3.90 -23.79
CA GLN A 41 10.02 -3.83 -22.37
C GLN A 41 8.84 -4.77 -22.05
N VAL A 42 7.89 -4.92 -22.97
CA VAL A 42 6.76 -5.87 -22.79
C VAL A 42 7.24 -7.32 -22.87
N GLU A 43 8.19 -7.62 -23.76
CA GLU A 43 8.82 -8.95 -23.83
C GLU A 43 9.55 -9.28 -22.52
N LEU A 44 10.29 -8.31 -21.97
CA LEU A 44 10.95 -8.50 -20.67
C LEU A 44 9.94 -8.66 -19.53
N LEU A 45 8.85 -7.90 -19.52
CA LEU A 45 7.78 -8.10 -18.54
C LEU A 45 7.25 -9.54 -18.61
N ALA A 46 6.99 -10.05 -19.82
CA ALA A 46 6.52 -11.43 -20.01
C ALA A 46 7.51 -12.49 -19.49
N GLU A 47 8.82 -12.20 -19.54
CA GLU A 47 9.84 -13.06 -18.93
C GLU A 47 9.79 -12.97 -17.39
N LEU A 48 9.69 -11.73 -16.82
CA LEU A 48 9.79 -11.52 -15.38
C LEU A 48 8.56 -12.03 -14.60
N VAL A 49 7.35 -11.92 -15.16
CA VAL A 49 6.14 -12.40 -14.45
C VAL A 49 6.08 -13.92 -14.29
N ARG A 50 6.87 -14.67 -15.05
CA ARG A 50 6.95 -16.15 -14.93
C ARG A 50 7.54 -16.62 -13.61
N PHE A 51 8.37 -15.81 -12.97
CA PHE A 51 8.94 -16.13 -11.66
C PHE A 51 7.91 -15.86 -10.57
N ARG A 52 7.50 -16.91 -9.88
CA ARG A 52 6.59 -16.84 -8.75
C ARG A 52 7.33 -16.37 -7.49
N THR A 53 7.75 -15.12 -7.46
CA THR A 53 8.48 -14.51 -6.35
C THR A 53 7.53 -14.12 -5.19
N VAL A 54 6.78 -15.08 -4.69
CA VAL A 54 5.87 -14.95 -3.55
C VAL A 54 6.61 -15.36 -2.29
N HIS A 55 6.52 -14.53 -1.24
CA HIS A 55 7.12 -14.86 0.05
C HIS A 55 6.43 -16.10 0.67
N GLU A 56 7.25 -17.05 1.13
CA GLU A 56 6.78 -18.23 1.88
C GLU A 56 7.22 -18.12 3.35
N PRO A 57 6.28 -18.16 4.32
CA PRO A 57 6.63 -18.08 5.73
C PRO A 57 7.66 -19.13 6.15
N GLY A 58 8.72 -18.70 6.81
CA GLY A 58 9.79 -19.57 7.29
C GLY A 58 10.89 -19.89 6.26
N VAL A 59 10.78 -19.36 5.02
CA VAL A 59 11.83 -19.49 4.00
C VAL A 59 12.35 -18.10 3.66
N ALA A 60 13.65 -17.88 3.80
CA ALA A 60 14.26 -16.62 3.37
C ALA A 60 14.16 -16.49 1.84
N ASN A 61 13.69 -15.35 1.33
CA ASN A 61 13.51 -15.12 -0.11
C ASN A 61 14.81 -15.38 -0.89
N ALA A 62 15.98 -14.99 -0.35
CA ALA A 62 17.28 -15.26 -0.97
C ALA A 62 17.62 -16.76 -1.12
N GLU A 63 16.99 -17.64 -0.35
CA GLU A 63 17.17 -19.08 -0.41
C GLU A 63 16.11 -19.79 -1.26
N HIS A 64 14.99 -19.09 -1.52
CA HIS A 64 13.89 -19.66 -2.29
C HIS A 64 14.25 -19.83 -3.78
N PRO A 65 13.98 -20.99 -4.41
CA PRO A 65 14.39 -21.28 -5.79
C PRO A 65 13.90 -20.26 -6.82
N GLU A 66 12.63 -19.82 -6.71
CA GLU A 66 12.03 -18.83 -7.62
C GLU A 66 12.72 -17.48 -7.56
N PHE A 67 13.07 -17.01 -6.35
CA PHE A 67 13.81 -15.76 -6.17
C PHE A 67 15.22 -15.85 -6.73
N ARG A 68 15.93 -16.99 -6.52
CA ARG A 68 17.25 -17.18 -7.10
C ARG A 68 17.22 -17.22 -8.63
N ALA A 69 16.20 -17.85 -9.20
CA ALA A 69 16.01 -17.88 -10.65
C ALA A 69 15.71 -16.46 -11.20
N PHE A 70 14.85 -15.70 -10.51
CA PHE A 70 14.57 -14.31 -10.84
C PHE A 70 15.82 -13.41 -10.77
N VAL A 71 16.62 -13.52 -9.72
CA VAL A 71 17.89 -12.78 -9.57
C VAL A 71 18.89 -13.18 -10.67
N THR A 72 18.93 -14.45 -11.05
CA THR A 72 19.77 -14.93 -12.17
C THR A 72 19.31 -14.30 -13.49
N GLN A 73 18.00 -14.25 -13.76
CA GLN A 73 17.47 -13.60 -14.97
C GLN A 73 17.80 -12.11 -15.02
N LEU A 74 17.71 -11.41 -13.88
CA LEU A 74 18.09 -9.99 -13.79
C LEU A 74 19.60 -9.80 -14.08
N ARG A 75 20.45 -10.67 -13.54
CA ARG A 75 21.91 -10.64 -13.78
C ARG A 75 22.22 -10.82 -15.26
N GLU A 76 21.67 -11.87 -15.89
CA GLU A 76 21.87 -12.12 -17.31
C GLU A 76 21.37 -10.98 -18.19
N ARG A 77 20.28 -10.32 -17.80
CA ARG A 77 19.76 -9.15 -18.51
C ARG A 77 20.68 -7.95 -18.35
N ALA A 78 21.17 -7.67 -17.14
CA ALA A 78 22.11 -6.62 -16.87
C ALA A 78 23.42 -6.80 -17.68
N GLU A 79 23.99 -8.00 -17.67
CA GLU A 79 25.19 -8.34 -18.44
C GLU A 79 24.99 -8.15 -19.96
N ARG A 80 23.86 -8.61 -20.51
CA ARG A 80 23.50 -8.40 -21.93
C ARG A 80 23.34 -6.92 -22.28
N PHE A 81 22.87 -6.11 -21.34
CA PHE A 81 22.76 -4.66 -21.50
C PHE A 81 24.07 -3.93 -21.17
N GLY A 82 25.15 -4.64 -20.78
CA GLY A 82 26.44 -4.07 -20.41
C GLY A 82 26.40 -3.22 -19.15
N PHE A 83 25.53 -3.58 -18.23
CA PHE A 83 25.43 -3.02 -16.89
C PHE A 83 26.20 -3.90 -15.91
N ASP A 84 26.71 -3.31 -14.84
CA ASP A 84 27.21 -4.12 -13.73
C ASP A 84 26.06 -4.59 -12.83
N PHE A 85 26.33 -5.63 -12.05
CA PHE A 85 25.35 -6.30 -11.20
C PHE A 85 25.97 -6.69 -9.87
N THR A 86 25.31 -6.35 -8.77
CA THR A 86 25.72 -6.79 -7.43
C THR A 86 24.48 -7.27 -6.64
N ASP A 87 24.61 -8.45 -6.05
CA ASP A 87 23.61 -9.06 -5.19
C ASP A 87 24.01 -8.87 -3.72
N TYR A 88 23.14 -8.22 -2.94
CA TYR A 88 23.29 -8.00 -1.51
C TYR A 88 22.37 -8.89 -0.66
N GLY A 89 21.65 -9.84 -1.28
CA GLY A 89 20.74 -10.78 -0.63
C GLY A 89 19.30 -10.25 -0.49
N GLY A 90 19.10 -9.11 0.17
CA GLY A 90 17.76 -8.46 0.29
C GLY A 90 17.43 -7.51 -0.85
N ILE A 91 18.46 -7.07 -1.58
CA ILE A 91 18.36 -6.23 -2.78
C ILE A 91 19.38 -6.68 -3.81
N VAL A 92 19.09 -6.41 -5.08
CA VAL A 92 20.08 -6.43 -6.15
C VAL A 92 20.25 -5.01 -6.71
N VAL A 93 21.48 -4.65 -7.11
CA VAL A 93 21.82 -3.36 -7.66
C VAL A 93 22.39 -3.55 -9.06
N ILE A 94 21.76 -2.89 -10.04
CA ILE A 94 22.17 -2.90 -11.46
C ILE A 94 22.64 -1.49 -11.82
N GLY A 95 23.90 -1.34 -12.22
CA GLY A 95 24.55 -0.06 -12.38
C GLY A 95 24.91 0.32 -13.80
N LEU A 96 24.81 1.61 -14.13
CA LEU A 96 25.27 2.21 -15.37
C LEU A 96 26.14 3.44 -15.07
N GLY A 97 27.36 3.45 -15.59
CA GLY A 97 28.32 4.54 -15.44
C GLY A 97 29.22 4.39 -14.21
N ASP A 98 30.22 5.28 -14.10
CA ASP A 98 31.28 5.26 -13.10
C ASP A 98 31.42 6.56 -12.31
N ALA A 99 30.48 7.51 -12.49
CA ALA A 99 30.47 8.77 -11.77
C ALA A 99 30.40 8.54 -10.24
N LYS A 100 31.01 9.42 -9.47
CA LYS A 100 31.01 9.35 -7.99
C LYS A 100 29.66 9.65 -7.40
N ASP A 101 28.97 10.65 -7.94
CA ASP A 101 27.61 10.95 -7.57
C ASP A 101 26.68 9.89 -8.14
N ARG A 102 25.63 9.52 -7.41
CA ARG A 102 24.77 8.42 -7.78
C ARG A 102 23.31 8.82 -7.72
N LEU A 103 22.51 8.21 -8.61
CA LEU A 103 21.06 8.29 -8.66
C LEU A 103 20.51 6.89 -8.47
N GLY A 104 19.75 6.66 -7.40
CA GLY A 104 19.05 5.40 -7.12
C GLY A 104 17.65 5.41 -7.70
N ILE A 105 17.30 4.33 -8.38
CA ILE A 105 15.93 4.02 -8.82
C ILE A 105 15.50 2.78 -8.07
N ILE A 106 14.44 2.87 -7.27
CA ILE A 106 14.01 1.82 -6.35
C ILE A 106 12.75 1.16 -6.92
N THR A 107 12.72 -0.15 -6.92
CA THR A 107 11.62 -1.02 -7.35
C THR A 107 11.69 -2.33 -6.58
N HIS A 108 10.75 -3.25 -6.79
CA HIS A 108 10.83 -4.57 -6.18
C HIS A 108 10.45 -5.70 -7.14
N GLY A 109 10.88 -6.91 -6.82
CA GLY A 109 10.68 -8.08 -7.64
C GLY A 109 9.85 -9.19 -6.99
N ASP A 110 9.56 -9.09 -5.69
CA ASP A 110 8.61 -9.96 -5.01
C ASP A 110 7.18 -9.50 -5.31
N VAL A 111 6.22 -10.40 -5.16
CA VAL A 111 4.80 -10.16 -5.49
C VAL A 111 3.88 -10.79 -4.46
N GLN A 112 2.67 -10.25 -4.31
CA GLN A 112 1.63 -10.82 -3.47
C GLN A 112 1.19 -12.21 -3.98
N PRO A 113 0.70 -13.09 -3.09
CA PRO A 113 0.06 -14.33 -3.47
C PRO A 113 -1.09 -14.11 -4.46
N ALA A 114 -1.34 -15.10 -5.32
CA ALA A 114 -2.48 -15.12 -6.21
C ALA A 114 -3.17 -16.48 -6.14
N ASP A 115 -4.50 -16.50 -6.13
CA ASP A 115 -5.30 -17.72 -6.24
C ASP A 115 -5.57 -18.02 -7.72
N PRO A 116 -4.92 -19.03 -8.34
CA PRO A 116 -5.09 -19.30 -9.77
C PRO A 116 -6.54 -19.57 -10.18
N ALA A 117 -7.39 -20.03 -9.25
CA ALA A 117 -8.80 -20.30 -9.55
C ALA A 117 -9.63 -19.05 -9.85
N LYS A 118 -9.14 -17.87 -9.48
CA LYS A 118 -9.79 -16.58 -9.71
C LYS A 118 -9.29 -15.85 -10.96
N TRP A 119 -8.29 -16.41 -11.66
CA TRP A 119 -7.71 -15.83 -12.88
C TRP A 119 -8.22 -16.55 -14.12
N GLN A 120 -8.39 -15.82 -15.23
CA GLN A 120 -8.79 -16.41 -16.52
C GLN A 120 -7.66 -17.26 -17.14
N ARG A 121 -6.41 -16.83 -16.94
CA ARG A 121 -5.19 -17.56 -17.29
C ARG A 121 -4.27 -17.64 -16.07
N SER A 122 -3.14 -18.33 -16.19
CA SER A 122 -2.15 -18.36 -15.09
C SER A 122 -1.76 -16.93 -14.65
N PRO A 123 -1.81 -16.59 -13.34
CA PRO A 123 -1.36 -15.28 -12.87
C PRO A 123 0.14 -15.04 -13.09
N PHE A 124 0.92 -16.08 -13.35
CA PHE A 124 2.37 -16.04 -13.64
C PHE A 124 2.70 -16.26 -15.11
N GLU A 125 1.78 -15.90 -16.00
CA GLU A 125 1.95 -15.87 -17.46
C GLU A 125 1.28 -14.61 -17.99
N LEU A 126 2.04 -13.78 -18.73
CA LEU A 126 1.51 -12.50 -19.22
C LEU A 126 0.39 -12.74 -20.24
N ASP A 127 -0.83 -12.36 -19.87
CA ASP A 127 -1.97 -12.35 -20.78
C ASP A 127 -2.09 -10.97 -21.44
N ALA A 128 -1.73 -10.91 -22.71
CA ALA A 128 -1.81 -9.71 -23.53
C ALA A 128 -2.94 -9.77 -24.58
N GLU A 129 -3.80 -10.81 -24.51
CA GLU A 129 -4.77 -11.15 -25.54
C GLU A 129 -6.22 -11.07 -25.07
N SER A 130 -6.52 -11.49 -23.84
CA SER A 130 -7.89 -11.60 -23.33
C SER A 130 -8.59 -10.24 -23.25
N GLU A 131 -7.85 -9.18 -22.94
CA GLU A 131 -8.39 -7.82 -22.85
C GLU A 131 -7.53 -6.84 -23.67
N PRO A 132 -8.09 -6.22 -24.73
CA PRO A 132 -7.31 -5.35 -25.60
C PRO A 132 -6.61 -4.21 -24.85
N GLY A 133 -5.30 -4.08 -25.05
CA GLY A 133 -4.47 -3.02 -24.49
C GLY A 133 -4.03 -3.27 -23.03
N ARG A 134 -4.50 -4.33 -22.37
CA ARG A 134 -4.07 -4.73 -21.02
C ARG A 134 -3.00 -5.82 -21.08
N LEU A 135 -2.12 -5.79 -20.14
CA LEU A 135 -1.07 -6.75 -19.87
C LEU A 135 -1.35 -7.30 -18.47
N ILE A 136 -2.02 -8.47 -18.42
CA ILE A 136 -2.60 -9.01 -17.19
C ILE A 136 -1.67 -10.09 -16.65
N ALA A 137 -1.13 -9.88 -15.45
CA ALA A 137 -0.40 -10.88 -14.68
C ALA A 137 -0.20 -10.39 -13.24
N ARG A 138 0.06 -11.26 -12.30
CA ARG A 138 0.55 -10.89 -10.97
C ARG A 138 1.96 -10.28 -11.09
N GLY A 139 2.16 -9.07 -10.54
CA GLY A 139 3.39 -8.28 -10.69
C GLY A 139 3.42 -7.44 -11.98
N ALA A 140 2.32 -7.39 -12.77
CA ALA A 140 2.29 -6.57 -13.96
C ALA A 140 2.26 -5.07 -13.65
N GLU A 141 1.53 -4.64 -12.64
CA GLU A 141 1.52 -3.26 -12.16
C GLU A 141 2.50 -3.07 -11.00
N ASP A 142 2.64 -4.08 -10.14
CA ASP A 142 3.31 -4.05 -8.84
C ASP A 142 4.29 -5.24 -8.69
N ASP A 143 5.58 -5.14 -9.08
CA ASP A 143 6.28 -3.96 -9.63
C ASP A 143 7.23 -4.38 -10.78
N LYS A 144 6.94 -5.51 -11.48
CA LYS A 144 7.83 -6.07 -12.52
C LYS A 144 7.82 -5.28 -13.84
N ALA A 145 6.70 -4.59 -14.19
CA ALA A 145 6.73 -3.71 -15.34
C ALA A 145 7.66 -2.50 -15.12
N PRO A 146 7.65 -1.82 -13.97
CA PRO A 146 8.65 -0.81 -13.63
C PRO A 146 10.09 -1.30 -13.76
N ILE A 147 10.42 -2.54 -13.34
CA ILE A 147 11.77 -3.12 -13.55
C ILE A 147 12.09 -3.18 -15.05
N ALA A 148 11.20 -3.76 -15.85
CA ALA A 148 11.40 -3.91 -17.29
C ALA A 148 11.57 -2.55 -17.98
N THR A 149 10.75 -1.58 -17.59
CA THR A 149 10.78 -0.21 -18.13
C THR A 149 12.07 0.52 -17.73
N ALA A 150 12.48 0.46 -16.45
CA ALA A 150 13.70 1.11 -15.97
C ALA A 150 14.97 0.56 -16.64
N LEU A 151 15.06 -0.77 -16.82
CA LEU A 151 16.19 -1.39 -17.53
C LEU A 151 16.29 -0.91 -18.98
N HIS A 152 15.16 -0.74 -19.69
CA HIS A 152 15.18 -0.22 -21.05
C HIS A 152 15.41 1.29 -21.13
N ALA A 153 14.94 2.05 -20.13
CA ALA A 153 15.29 3.46 -20.00
C ALA A 153 16.79 3.66 -19.78
N MET A 154 17.42 2.86 -18.90
CA MET A 154 18.87 2.86 -18.72
C MET A 154 19.60 2.45 -20.00
N LYS A 155 19.09 1.44 -20.72
CA LYS A 155 19.65 1.01 -21.99
C LYS A 155 19.62 2.12 -23.04
N ALA A 156 18.54 2.88 -23.13
CA ALA A 156 18.45 4.03 -24.05
C ALA A 156 19.50 5.08 -23.74
N ILE A 157 19.73 5.41 -22.47
CA ILE A 157 20.80 6.35 -22.04
C ILE A 157 22.18 5.85 -22.48
N ARG A 158 22.44 4.57 -22.27
CA ARG A 158 23.71 3.93 -22.67
C ARG A 158 23.90 3.97 -24.18
N ASP A 159 22.90 3.55 -24.94
CA ASP A 159 23.01 3.38 -26.41
C ASP A 159 23.12 4.74 -27.14
N LEU A 160 22.58 5.78 -26.54
CA LEU A 160 22.82 7.18 -26.97
C LEU A 160 24.19 7.72 -26.58
N GLY A 161 24.96 6.98 -25.76
CA GLY A 161 26.28 7.42 -25.28
C GLY A 161 26.22 8.70 -24.47
N LEU A 162 25.15 8.98 -23.75
CA LEU A 162 25.03 10.19 -22.94
C LEU A 162 26.09 10.20 -21.82
N PRO A 163 26.92 11.24 -21.72
CA PRO A 163 27.86 11.35 -20.61
C PRO A 163 27.10 11.49 -19.29
N LEU A 164 27.54 10.76 -18.27
CA LEU A 164 26.87 10.72 -16.98
C LEU A 164 27.64 11.53 -15.93
N LYS A 165 26.96 12.50 -15.29
CA LYS A 165 27.43 13.15 -14.05
C LYS A 165 27.03 12.38 -12.80
N ARG A 166 26.03 11.49 -12.88
CA ARG A 166 25.63 10.55 -11.83
C ARG A 166 25.58 9.15 -12.39
N ARG A 167 26.18 8.20 -11.69
CA ARG A 167 25.96 6.77 -11.93
C ARG A 167 24.50 6.44 -11.63
N ILE A 168 23.82 5.73 -12.52
CA ILE A 168 22.44 5.26 -12.32
C ILE A 168 22.49 3.87 -11.69
N GLU A 169 21.77 3.69 -10.61
CA GLU A 169 21.65 2.42 -9.89
C GLU A 169 20.18 2.02 -9.78
N LEU A 170 19.77 0.97 -10.53
CA LEU A 170 18.47 0.32 -10.34
C LEU A 170 18.59 -0.64 -9.17
N ILE A 171 17.84 -0.38 -8.12
CA ILE A 171 17.83 -1.12 -6.85
C ILE A 171 16.53 -1.89 -6.78
N VAL A 172 16.61 -3.22 -6.96
CA VAL A 172 15.45 -4.11 -6.95
C VAL A 172 15.39 -4.80 -5.59
N ALA A 173 14.40 -4.44 -4.78
CA ALA A 173 14.10 -5.12 -3.53
C ALA A 173 13.52 -6.51 -3.78
N LEU A 174 13.76 -7.44 -2.84
CA LEU A 174 13.27 -8.80 -2.91
C LEU A 174 12.29 -9.14 -1.76
N THR A 175 11.90 -8.13 -0.97
CA THR A 175 11.05 -8.29 0.22
C THR A 175 10.18 -7.07 0.50
N GLU A 176 9.72 -6.36 -0.55
CA GLU A 176 8.84 -5.19 -0.40
C GLU A 176 7.50 -5.60 0.19
N GLU A 177 6.93 -6.64 -0.35
CA GLU A 177 5.59 -7.14 -0.06
C GLU A 177 5.49 -7.99 1.23
N SER A 178 6.60 -8.11 1.96
CA SER A 178 6.65 -9.00 3.12
C SER A 178 7.39 -8.36 4.30
N ASP A 179 8.65 -8.69 4.50
CA ASP A 179 9.47 -8.22 5.62
C ASP A 179 10.68 -7.41 5.12
N TRP A 180 10.71 -6.15 5.44
CA TRP A 180 11.78 -5.24 5.04
C TRP A 180 13.11 -5.44 5.80
N ALA A 181 13.20 -6.40 6.73
CA ALA A 181 14.43 -6.67 7.46
C ALA A 181 15.59 -7.08 6.53
N PRO A 182 15.42 -7.94 5.50
CA PRO A 182 16.49 -8.25 4.56
C PRO A 182 16.98 -7.02 3.76
N PHE A 183 16.08 -6.09 3.42
CA PHE A 183 16.49 -4.83 2.80
C PHE A 183 17.36 -4.00 3.77
N ARG A 184 16.92 -3.82 5.02
CA ARG A 184 17.70 -3.11 6.06
C ARG A 184 19.05 -3.76 6.29
N GLU A 185 19.11 -5.09 6.29
CA GLU A 185 20.38 -5.81 6.39
C GLU A 185 21.30 -5.52 5.20
N ALA A 186 20.76 -5.53 3.97
CA ALA A 186 21.54 -5.18 2.78
C ALA A 186 22.13 -3.77 2.87
N LEU A 187 21.43 -2.79 3.46
CA LEU A 187 21.93 -1.42 3.67
C LEU A 187 23.13 -1.34 4.64
N THR A 188 23.42 -2.38 5.40
CA THR A 188 24.66 -2.44 6.19
C THR A 188 25.91 -2.68 5.34
N ARG A 189 25.73 -3.19 4.13
CA ARG A 189 26.79 -3.53 3.14
C ARG A 189 26.73 -2.67 1.89
N TYR A 190 25.61 -2.05 1.62
CA TYR A 190 25.39 -1.14 0.51
C TYR A 190 25.11 0.27 1.04
N THR A 191 25.92 1.23 0.63
CA THR A 191 25.66 2.65 0.93
C THR A 191 24.72 3.20 -0.13
N PRO A 192 23.50 3.63 0.19
CA PRO A 192 22.58 4.14 -0.82
C PRO A 192 23.03 5.46 -1.43
N PRO A 193 22.58 5.80 -2.64
CA PRO A 193 22.70 7.13 -3.22
C PRO A 193 22.05 8.21 -2.34
N GLU A 194 22.48 9.45 -2.44
CA GLU A 194 21.84 10.57 -1.75
C GLU A 194 20.55 11.04 -2.45
N MET A 195 20.43 10.80 -3.76
CA MET A 195 19.22 11.07 -4.54
C MET A 195 18.58 9.76 -4.94
N ASN A 196 17.32 9.56 -4.56
CA ASN A 196 16.59 8.32 -4.82
C ASN A 196 15.19 8.60 -5.33
N ILE A 197 14.71 7.75 -6.26
CA ILE A 197 13.38 7.79 -6.85
C ILE A 197 12.82 6.39 -6.84
N ALA A 198 11.77 6.14 -6.08
CA ALA A 198 11.04 4.89 -6.16
C ALA A 198 10.02 4.95 -7.31
N ILE A 199 9.91 3.86 -8.05
CA ILE A 199 8.98 3.71 -9.17
C ILE A 199 7.92 2.65 -8.86
N ASP A 200 7.46 2.68 -7.62
CA ASP A 200 6.60 1.71 -6.96
C ASP A 200 5.44 2.45 -6.24
N SER A 201 4.74 3.34 -6.93
CA SER A 201 3.62 4.09 -6.35
C SER A 201 2.80 4.76 -7.45
N GLN A 202 2.54 6.07 -7.30
CA GLN A 202 1.73 6.80 -8.28
C GLN A 202 2.37 8.14 -8.68
N TYR A 203 1.90 8.65 -9.81
CA TYR A 203 2.17 10.02 -10.25
C TYR A 203 1.27 11.04 -9.52
N PRO A 204 1.57 12.38 -9.57
CA PRO A 204 2.72 12.96 -10.32
C PRO A 204 4.06 12.83 -9.62
N VAL A 205 4.18 13.10 -8.34
CA VAL A 205 5.36 12.86 -7.47
C VAL A 205 4.86 12.71 -6.05
N VAL A 206 5.13 11.56 -5.45
CA VAL A 206 4.81 11.33 -4.03
C VAL A 206 6.00 11.75 -3.19
N VAL A 207 5.81 12.76 -2.36
CA VAL A 207 6.85 13.32 -1.48
C VAL A 207 6.59 13.01 0.00
N ALA A 208 5.52 12.30 0.32
CA ALA A 208 5.21 11.92 1.69
C ALA A 208 4.37 10.64 1.74
N GLU A 209 4.65 9.81 2.73
CA GLU A 209 3.93 8.57 3.01
C GLU A 209 3.46 8.56 4.46
N LYS A 210 2.21 8.20 4.71
CA LYS A 210 1.71 8.05 6.08
C LYS A 210 2.42 6.88 6.79
N GLY A 211 2.56 7.00 8.10
CA GLY A 211 3.03 5.90 8.94
C GLY A 211 2.02 4.76 8.91
N PHE A 212 2.51 3.53 8.82
CA PHE A 212 1.71 2.32 8.96
C PHE A 212 1.45 2.05 10.43
N GLY A 213 0.22 1.62 10.77
CA GLY A 213 -0.17 1.17 12.08
C GLY A 213 -0.97 -0.11 12.03
N SER A 214 -0.61 -1.04 12.91
CA SER A 214 -1.39 -2.24 13.23
C SER A 214 -1.75 -2.19 14.71
N LEU A 215 -3.04 -2.33 15.01
CA LEU A 215 -3.57 -2.52 16.34
C LEU A 215 -4.37 -3.84 16.35
N ARG A 216 -3.97 -4.79 17.19
CA ARG A 216 -4.72 -6.01 17.48
C ARG A 216 -5.31 -5.93 18.87
N VAL A 217 -6.61 -6.27 18.97
CA VAL A 217 -7.34 -6.29 20.24
C VAL A 217 -8.00 -7.65 20.37
N THR A 218 -7.61 -8.41 21.42
CA THR A 218 -8.14 -9.75 21.65
C THR A 218 -8.99 -9.78 22.93
N PHE A 219 -10.22 -10.17 22.77
CA PHE A 219 -11.21 -10.40 23.85
C PHE A 219 -11.21 -11.88 24.20
N ALA A 220 -10.93 -12.20 25.47
CA ALA A 220 -10.85 -13.59 25.93
C ALA A 220 -12.19 -14.32 25.88
N ALA A 221 -12.15 -15.63 25.61
CA ALA A 221 -13.31 -16.53 25.53
C ALA A 221 -13.85 -16.89 26.93
N ASP A 222 -14.31 -15.89 27.66
CA ASP A 222 -15.07 -16.07 28.89
C ASP A 222 -16.54 -15.70 28.61
N ALA A 223 -17.45 -16.64 28.79
CA ALA A 223 -18.88 -16.41 28.62
C ALA A 223 -19.55 -16.40 29.98
N VAL A 224 -20.38 -15.40 30.26
CA VAL A 224 -21.23 -15.35 31.42
C VAL A 224 -22.52 -16.06 31.08
N PRO A 225 -23.01 -17.04 31.87
CA PRO A 225 -24.30 -17.66 31.68
C PRO A 225 -25.46 -16.64 31.74
N GLY A 226 -26.47 -16.79 30.87
CA GLY A 226 -27.62 -15.89 30.82
C GLY A 226 -28.60 -16.27 29.73
N ASP A 227 -29.82 -15.72 29.81
CA ASP A 227 -30.91 -16.02 28.87
C ASP A 227 -30.98 -15.04 27.68
N ALA A 228 -30.15 -14.00 27.67
CA ALA A 228 -30.06 -13.06 26.55
C ALA A 228 -29.41 -13.68 25.31
N PRO A 229 -29.76 -13.21 24.10
CA PRO A 229 -29.16 -13.69 22.85
C PRO A 229 -27.63 -13.67 22.89
N ALA A 230 -27.00 -14.76 22.41
CA ALA A 230 -25.57 -14.97 22.46
C ALA A 230 -24.93 -14.84 21.08
N VAL A 231 -24.00 -13.93 20.91
CA VAL A 231 -23.17 -13.89 19.69
C VAL A 231 -22.15 -15.03 19.76
N MET A 232 -22.29 -15.97 18.83
CA MET A 232 -21.44 -17.16 18.72
C MET A 232 -20.20 -16.91 17.87
N SER A 233 -20.30 -16.06 16.85
CA SER A 233 -19.16 -15.65 16.01
C SER A 233 -19.37 -14.27 15.43
N TYR A 234 -18.25 -13.57 15.25
CA TYR A 234 -18.13 -12.33 14.49
C TYR A 234 -16.87 -12.44 13.65
N ALA A 235 -17.03 -12.47 12.34
CA ALA A 235 -15.93 -12.78 11.43
C ALA A 235 -16.03 -12.00 10.11
N GLY A 236 -14.88 -11.68 9.51
CA GLY A 236 -14.75 -11.06 8.19
C GLY A 236 -13.35 -10.54 7.94
N GLY A 237 -13.12 -10.16 6.69
CA GLY A 237 -11.82 -9.68 6.23
C GLY A 237 -10.74 -10.76 6.11
N ALA A 238 -9.84 -10.62 5.13
CA ALA A 238 -8.79 -11.60 4.85
C ALA A 238 -7.44 -11.19 5.45
N PHE A 239 -7.06 -9.92 5.31
CA PHE A 239 -5.75 -9.40 5.71
C PHE A 239 -5.80 -7.93 6.14
N LEU A 240 -4.74 -7.47 6.78
CA LEU A 240 -4.69 -6.17 7.47
C LEU A 240 -4.79 -4.96 6.52
N SER A 241 -4.27 -5.06 5.30
CA SER A 241 -4.29 -3.96 4.33
C SER A 241 -5.55 -3.91 3.45
N GLN A 242 -6.64 -4.58 3.86
CA GLN A 242 -7.92 -4.61 3.16
C GLN A 242 -9.01 -3.87 3.95
N VAL A 243 -9.88 -3.13 3.24
CA VAL A 243 -11.24 -2.82 3.70
C VAL A 243 -12.09 -4.05 3.42
N PRO A 244 -12.63 -4.75 4.44
CA PRO A 244 -13.36 -5.99 4.23
C PRO A 244 -14.71 -5.73 3.54
N GLU A 245 -14.96 -6.44 2.44
CA GLU A 245 -16.24 -6.41 1.73
C GLU A 245 -17.24 -7.42 2.28
N ASP A 246 -16.78 -8.47 2.96
CA ASP A 246 -17.62 -9.51 3.53
C ASP A 246 -17.48 -9.57 5.05
N ALA A 247 -18.61 -9.72 5.72
CA ALA A 247 -18.67 -9.96 7.16
C ALA A 247 -19.83 -10.91 7.49
N SER A 248 -19.65 -11.71 8.53
CA SER A 248 -20.68 -12.61 9.06
C SER A 248 -20.75 -12.59 10.58
N LEU A 249 -21.94 -12.78 11.09
CA LEU A 249 -22.21 -12.91 12.51
C LEU A 249 -23.24 -14.02 12.73
N VAL A 250 -22.99 -14.89 13.71
CA VAL A 250 -23.93 -15.92 14.15
C VAL A 250 -24.36 -15.58 15.56
N ILE A 251 -25.67 -15.59 15.80
CA ILE A 251 -26.26 -15.31 17.11
C ILE A 251 -27.36 -16.35 17.43
N ASP A 252 -27.34 -16.83 18.66
CA ASP A 252 -28.27 -17.79 19.23
C ASP A 252 -29.28 -17.11 20.14
N GLY A 253 -30.49 -17.71 20.31
CA GLY A 253 -31.53 -17.20 21.17
C GLY A 253 -32.25 -15.98 20.57
N VAL A 254 -32.40 -15.92 19.27
CA VAL A 254 -33.07 -14.83 18.54
C VAL A 254 -34.59 -15.05 18.58
N ASP A 255 -35.32 -14.08 19.11
CA ASP A 255 -36.74 -14.00 19.03
C ASP A 255 -37.25 -13.12 17.86
N ASN A 256 -38.53 -13.20 17.56
CA ASN A 256 -39.15 -12.41 16.49
C ASN A 256 -39.02 -10.90 16.71
N ALA A 257 -38.94 -10.45 17.96
CA ALA A 257 -38.83 -9.03 18.27
C ALA A 257 -37.38 -8.50 17.96
N LEU A 258 -36.36 -9.28 18.28
CA LEU A 258 -34.97 -8.96 17.90
C LEU A 258 -34.84 -8.98 16.38
N LEU A 259 -35.34 -10.04 15.71
CA LEU A 259 -35.27 -10.13 14.25
C LEU A 259 -35.93 -8.92 13.58
N ALA A 260 -37.12 -8.50 14.02
CA ALA A 260 -37.80 -7.32 13.46
C ALA A 260 -36.98 -6.02 13.64
N ARG A 261 -36.26 -5.85 14.78
CA ARG A 261 -35.40 -4.68 15.00
C ARG A 261 -34.19 -4.71 14.11
N LEU A 262 -33.57 -5.89 13.90
CA LEU A 262 -32.44 -6.04 13.01
C LEU A 262 -32.82 -5.76 11.55
N ASP A 263 -33.96 -6.29 11.08
CA ASP A 263 -34.52 -6.01 9.75
C ASP A 263 -34.79 -4.52 9.55
N GLU A 264 -35.38 -3.83 10.53
CA GLU A 264 -35.63 -2.39 10.45
C GLU A 264 -34.33 -1.59 10.36
N ARG A 265 -33.25 -1.96 11.10
CA ARG A 265 -31.95 -1.32 11.04
C ARG A 265 -31.26 -1.59 9.72
N ALA A 266 -31.32 -2.84 9.23
CA ALA A 266 -30.78 -3.22 7.93
C ALA A 266 -31.42 -2.41 6.79
N ALA A 267 -32.75 -2.26 6.82
CA ALA A 267 -33.49 -1.47 5.84
C ALA A 267 -33.12 0.03 5.82
N ARG A 268 -32.58 0.56 6.92
CA ARG A 268 -32.09 1.96 7.03
C ARG A 268 -30.63 2.13 6.60
N ASN A 269 -29.91 1.05 6.37
CA ASN A 269 -28.51 1.06 6.00
C ASN A 269 -28.33 0.45 4.60
N ASP A 270 -28.47 1.27 3.59
CA ASP A 270 -28.40 0.93 2.17
C ASP A 270 -26.95 0.86 1.62
N LYS A 271 -25.95 1.11 2.46
CA LYS A 271 -24.55 1.07 2.05
C LYS A 271 -24.03 -0.34 1.84
N VAL A 272 -24.61 -1.33 2.51
CA VAL A 272 -24.23 -2.74 2.43
C VAL A 272 -25.45 -3.59 2.04
N ALA A 273 -25.21 -4.67 1.32
CA ALA A 273 -26.22 -5.70 1.10
C ALA A 273 -26.29 -6.62 2.32
N TRP A 274 -27.51 -7.00 2.71
CA TRP A 274 -27.78 -7.82 3.87
C TRP A 274 -28.38 -9.16 3.47
N ASP A 275 -27.94 -10.23 4.14
CA ASP A 275 -28.52 -11.57 4.03
C ASP A 275 -28.76 -12.13 5.44
N PHE A 276 -29.98 -12.57 5.70
CA PHE A 276 -30.47 -13.10 6.99
C PHE A 276 -30.93 -14.53 6.80
N GLU A 277 -30.24 -15.45 7.46
CA GLU A 277 -30.56 -16.88 7.42
C GLU A 277 -30.90 -17.38 8.83
N THR A 278 -32.16 -17.88 9.04
CA THR A 278 -32.61 -18.39 10.33
C THR A 278 -32.67 -19.91 10.33
N SER A 279 -32.21 -20.54 11.42
CA SER A 279 -32.32 -21.97 11.68
C SER A 279 -32.70 -22.19 13.15
N GLY A 280 -33.99 -22.43 13.42
CA GLY A 280 -34.51 -22.44 14.78
C GLY A 280 -34.45 -21.06 15.41
N ASP A 281 -33.75 -20.94 16.55
CA ASP A 281 -33.48 -19.70 17.27
C ASP A 281 -32.08 -19.12 16.95
N THR A 282 -31.36 -19.73 16.02
CA THR A 282 -30.06 -19.23 15.52
C THR A 282 -30.28 -18.38 14.28
N LEU A 283 -29.64 -17.20 14.24
CA LEU A 283 -29.63 -16.31 13.11
C LEU A 283 -28.19 -16.13 12.62
N THR A 284 -27.99 -16.32 11.33
CA THR A 284 -26.77 -15.89 10.64
C THR A 284 -27.05 -14.61 9.86
N VAL A 285 -26.27 -13.55 10.12
CA VAL A 285 -26.33 -12.29 9.37
C VAL A 285 -25.06 -12.16 8.56
N ARG A 286 -25.20 -11.91 7.26
CA ARG A 286 -24.09 -11.57 6.37
C ARG A 286 -24.25 -10.15 5.85
N ALA A 287 -23.14 -9.45 5.76
CA ALA A 287 -23.08 -8.12 5.18
C ALA A 287 -22.07 -8.13 4.04
N THR A 288 -22.47 -7.55 2.89
CA THR A 288 -21.58 -7.37 1.74
C THR A 288 -21.46 -5.87 1.44
N GLY A 289 -20.25 -5.37 1.57
CA GLY A 289 -19.88 -3.97 1.31
C GLY A 289 -19.09 -3.81 0.02
N ARG A 290 -17.91 -3.18 0.10
CA ARG A 290 -17.01 -3.01 -1.06
C ARG A 290 -15.56 -3.02 -0.61
N ALA A 291 -14.74 -3.88 -1.23
CA ALA A 291 -13.30 -3.93 -0.99
C ALA A 291 -12.60 -2.65 -1.43
N ALA A 292 -11.54 -2.31 -0.73
CA ALA A 292 -10.56 -1.29 -1.10
C ALA A 292 -9.25 -1.55 -0.34
N HIS A 293 -8.17 -0.88 -0.75
CA HIS A 293 -6.96 -0.89 0.04
C HIS A 293 -7.15 -0.08 1.34
N SER A 294 -6.64 -0.56 2.48
CA SER A 294 -6.83 0.07 3.79
C SER A 294 -6.23 1.47 3.92
N SER A 295 -5.30 1.84 3.04
CA SER A 295 -4.72 3.20 2.99
C SER A 295 -5.66 4.25 2.39
N THR A 296 -6.69 3.80 1.67
CA THR A 296 -7.72 4.64 1.04
C THR A 296 -9.12 4.14 1.40
N PRO A 297 -9.47 4.05 2.72
CA PRO A 297 -10.71 3.42 3.17
C PRO A 297 -11.97 4.14 2.65
N GLN A 298 -11.87 5.39 2.24
CA GLN A 298 -12.96 6.15 1.60
C GLN A 298 -13.42 5.55 0.27
N ASN A 299 -12.60 4.70 -0.36
CA ASN A 299 -12.95 4.02 -1.61
C ASN A 299 -13.71 2.70 -1.37
N GLY A 300 -13.75 2.22 -0.12
CA GLY A 300 -14.41 0.99 0.30
C GLY A 300 -15.69 1.23 1.09
N ILE A 301 -16.34 0.12 1.46
CA ILE A 301 -17.45 0.07 2.42
C ILE A 301 -17.18 -1.11 3.34
N ASN A 302 -16.85 -0.83 4.60
CA ASN A 302 -16.41 -1.83 5.57
C ASN A 302 -17.58 -2.67 6.10
N ALA A 303 -17.72 -3.90 5.60
CA ALA A 303 -18.82 -4.79 6.00
C ALA A 303 -18.79 -5.13 7.50
N LEU A 304 -17.60 -5.32 8.11
CA LEU A 304 -17.49 -5.60 9.55
C LEU A 304 -18.03 -4.44 10.40
N ALA A 305 -17.60 -3.22 10.12
CA ALA A 305 -18.05 -2.04 10.86
C ALA A 305 -19.57 -1.84 10.72
N HIS A 306 -20.11 -2.00 9.51
CA HIS A 306 -21.55 -1.88 9.27
C HIS A 306 -22.34 -3.03 9.93
N LEU A 307 -21.84 -4.28 9.91
CA LEU A 307 -22.47 -5.40 10.58
C LEU A 307 -22.58 -5.17 12.11
N ALA A 308 -21.55 -4.62 12.73
CA ALA A 308 -21.59 -4.30 14.14
C ALA A 308 -22.71 -3.29 14.49
N THR A 309 -23.02 -2.33 13.61
CA THR A 309 -24.06 -1.32 13.87
C THR A 309 -25.47 -1.90 14.01
N LEU A 310 -25.75 -3.06 13.40
CA LEU A 310 -27.06 -3.71 13.57
C LEU A 310 -27.34 -4.07 15.02
N PHE A 311 -26.29 -4.40 15.78
CA PHE A 311 -26.38 -4.88 17.16
C PHE A 311 -26.11 -3.76 18.19
N ALA A 312 -25.97 -2.51 17.75
CA ALA A 312 -25.70 -1.40 18.67
C ALA A 312 -26.83 -1.24 19.69
N GLY A 313 -26.49 -1.35 20.99
CA GLY A 313 -27.44 -1.19 22.09
C GLY A 313 -28.41 -2.39 22.30
N GLU A 314 -28.24 -3.50 21.57
CA GLU A 314 -29.01 -4.71 21.86
C GLU A 314 -28.51 -5.36 23.17
N PRO A 315 -29.42 -5.87 24.00
CA PRO A 315 -29.06 -6.57 25.23
C PRO A 315 -28.58 -8.00 24.92
N LEU A 316 -27.30 -8.09 24.61
CA LEU A 316 -26.62 -9.35 24.28
C LEU A 316 -26.02 -9.98 25.54
N ARG A 317 -25.92 -11.33 25.55
CA ARG A 317 -25.17 -12.08 26.55
C ARG A 317 -23.70 -11.63 26.52
N ASP A 318 -23.12 -11.41 27.70
CA ASP A 318 -21.71 -11.05 27.80
C ASP A 318 -20.80 -12.19 27.30
N SER A 319 -20.03 -11.92 26.29
CA SER A 319 -19.09 -12.83 25.63
C SER A 319 -17.99 -12.04 24.91
N ALA A 320 -16.92 -12.72 24.51
CA ALA A 320 -15.87 -12.10 23.68
C ALA A 320 -16.43 -11.40 22.43
N ALA A 321 -17.40 -12.03 21.76
CA ALA A 321 -17.97 -11.49 20.54
C ALA A 321 -18.88 -10.27 20.79
N SER A 322 -19.70 -10.29 21.85
CA SER A 322 -20.54 -9.12 22.20
C SER A 322 -19.69 -7.93 22.66
N ARG A 323 -18.60 -8.18 23.39
CA ARG A 323 -17.61 -7.15 23.76
C ARG A 323 -16.89 -6.57 22.54
N ALA A 324 -16.53 -7.42 21.56
CA ALA A 324 -15.94 -6.97 20.31
C ALA A 324 -16.90 -6.09 19.49
N LEU A 325 -18.19 -6.46 19.41
CA LEU A 325 -19.21 -5.64 18.75
C LEU A 325 -19.40 -4.28 19.44
N ASP A 326 -19.46 -4.26 20.78
CA ASP A 326 -19.56 -3.02 21.55
C ASP A 326 -18.32 -2.15 21.38
N PHE A 327 -17.12 -2.76 21.37
CA PHE A 327 -15.87 -2.06 21.08
C PHE A 327 -15.90 -1.41 19.70
N VAL A 328 -16.32 -2.15 18.66
CA VAL A 328 -16.42 -1.63 17.29
C VAL A 328 -17.42 -0.46 17.25
N ASN A 329 -18.60 -0.63 17.84
CA ASN A 329 -19.65 0.40 17.84
C ASN A 329 -19.23 1.67 18.60
N THR A 330 -18.40 1.53 19.65
CA THR A 330 -18.06 2.64 20.55
C THR A 330 -16.79 3.37 20.14
N LEU A 331 -15.75 2.65 19.71
CA LEU A 331 -14.43 3.22 19.44
C LEU A 331 -14.11 3.33 17.94
N ILE A 332 -14.68 2.47 17.10
CA ILE A 332 -14.38 2.48 15.67
C ILE A 332 -15.51 3.14 14.88
N GLY A 333 -16.73 2.64 15.02
CA GLY A 333 -17.89 3.07 14.23
C GLY A 333 -17.72 2.75 12.74
N THR A 334 -18.48 3.43 11.90
CA THR A 334 -18.37 3.39 10.43
C THR A 334 -17.57 4.57 9.86
N GLY A 335 -17.07 5.45 10.73
CA GLY A 335 -16.13 6.51 10.37
C GLY A 335 -14.76 5.95 10.03
N ILE A 336 -13.97 6.73 9.30
CA ILE A 336 -12.64 6.29 8.81
C ILE A 336 -11.47 7.11 9.36
N HIS A 337 -11.73 8.07 10.27
CA HIS A 337 -10.70 8.98 10.78
C HIS A 337 -10.47 8.85 12.29
N GLY A 338 -11.06 7.82 12.93
CA GLY A 338 -10.89 7.54 14.35
C GLY A 338 -11.60 8.56 15.27
N GLU A 339 -12.67 9.17 14.79
CA GLU A 339 -13.41 10.24 15.51
C GLU A 339 -13.99 9.77 16.85
N LEU A 340 -14.25 8.47 16.97
CA LEU A 340 -14.76 7.85 18.20
C LEU A 340 -13.64 7.26 19.07
N PHE A 341 -12.40 7.20 18.59
CA PHE A 341 -11.31 6.48 19.25
C PHE A 341 -10.47 7.41 20.16
N GLY A 342 -11.11 8.06 21.11
CA GLY A 342 -10.44 8.99 22.02
C GLY A 342 -9.78 10.15 21.27
N ASP A 343 -8.53 10.44 21.60
CA ASP A 343 -7.78 11.59 21.08
C ASP A 343 -6.93 11.25 19.83
N ILE A 344 -7.12 10.06 19.22
CA ILE A 344 -6.25 9.65 18.10
C ILE A 344 -6.51 10.45 16.82
N ALA A 345 -7.70 11.01 16.63
CA ALA A 345 -8.07 11.74 15.42
C ALA A 345 -7.27 13.04 15.28
N TYR A 346 -6.56 13.18 14.17
CA TYR A 346 -5.83 14.40 13.79
C TYR A 346 -5.59 14.43 12.29
N ALA A 347 -5.15 15.60 11.79
CA ALA A 347 -4.83 15.78 10.39
C ALA A 347 -3.56 16.61 10.22
N HIS A 348 -2.79 16.29 9.17
CA HIS A 348 -1.67 17.12 8.73
C HIS A 348 -2.12 17.97 7.52
N PRO A 349 -1.72 19.26 7.41
CA PRO A 349 -2.17 20.15 6.33
C PRO A 349 -1.90 19.63 4.92
N PHE A 350 -0.81 18.88 4.72
CA PHE A 350 -0.44 18.30 3.43
C PHE A 350 -0.84 16.83 3.30
N MET A 351 -0.66 16.02 4.36
CA MET A 351 -0.90 14.57 4.29
C MET A 351 -2.36 14.18 4.56
N GLY A 352 -3.20 15.13 4.94
CA GLY A 352 -4.60 14.87 5.29
C GLY A 352 -4.78 14.19 6.65
N PRO A 353 -5.97 13.63 6.92
CA PRO A 353 -6.31 13.05 8.22
C PRO A 353 -5.67 11.68 8.44
N LEU A 354 -5.53 11.29 9.71
CA LEU A 354 -5.34 9.89 10.09
C LEU A 354 -6.50 9.05 9.55
N THR A 355 -6.22 7.80 9.16
CA THR A 355 -7.28 6.85 8.81
C THR A 355 -7.23 5.62 9.69
N VAL A 356 -8.42 5.08 9.99
CA VAL A 356 -8.65 3.87 10.80
C VAL A 356 -9.54 2.94 10.01
N ASN A 357 -9.13 1.68 9.89
CA ASN A 357 -9.90 0.65 9.21
C ASN A 357 -9.93 -0.63 10.05
N LEU A 358 -11.11 -1.13 10.40
CA LEU A 358 -11.28 -2.47 10.96
C LEU A 358 -11.07 -3.47 9.82
N SER A 359 -9.91 -4.10 9.79
CA SER A 359 -9.50 -4.95 8.65
C SER A 359 -9.97 -6.39 8.79
N THR A 360 -9.90 -6.96 9.99
CA THR A 360 -10.36 -8.33 10.24
C THR A 360 -11.02 -8.48 11.59
N ALA A 361 -11.98 -9.39 11.66
CA ALA A 361 -12.50 -9.96 12.90
C ALA A 361 -12.45 -11.49 12.79
N ARG A 362 -11.96 -12.16 13.83
CA ARG A 362 -11.81 -13.61 13.86
C ARG A 362 -12.26 -14.15 15.21
N THR A 363 -13.24 -15.06 15.19
CA THR A 363 -13.63 -15.82 16.37
C THR A 363 -12.86 -17.14 16.40
N THR A 364 -12.23 -17.44 17.53
CA THR A 364 -11.46 -18.65 17.79
C THR A 364 -11.86 -19.23 19.14
N ASP A 365 -11.34 -20.42 19.50
CA ASP A 365 -11.53 -21.00 20.82
C ASP A 365 -10.95 -20.12 21.95
N ALA A 366 -9.94 -19.28 21.65
CA ALA A 366 -9.34 -18.35 22.59
C ALA A 366 -10.14 -17.05 22.78
N GLY A 367 -11.13 -16.76 21.90
CA GLY A 367 -11.94 -15.56 21.93
C GLY A 367 -12.10 -14.88 20.58
N VAL A 368 -12.24 -13.56 20.59
CA VAL A 368 -12.38 -12.76 19.36
C VAL A 368 -11.20 -11.81 19.22
N GLU A 369 -10.51 -11.90 18.12
CA GLU A 369 -9.46 -10.97 17.70
C GLU A 369 -10.01 -9.97 16.68
N LEU A 370 -9.76 -8.69 16.90
CA LEU A 370 -9.94 -7.60 15.93
C LEU A 370 -8.57 -7.11 15.48
N ALA A 371 -8.36 -6.99 14.17
CA ALA A 371 -7.18 -6.31 13.62
C ALA A 371 -7.58 -5.03 12.91
N ILE A 372 -6.94 -3.94 13.30
CA ILE A 372 -7.25 -2.58 12.87
C ILE A 372 -6.01 -1.99 12.20
N ASN A 373 -6.15 -1.49 10.97
CA ASN A 373 -5.10 -0.77 10.27
C ASN A 373 -5.27 0.74 10.49
N LEU A 374 -4.13 1.40 10.74
CA LEU A 374 -4.07 2.86 10.86
C LEU A 374 -3.08 3.41 9.82
N ARG A 375 -3.40 4.60 9.29
CA ARG A 375 -2.45 5.35 8.48
C ARG A 375 -2.30 6.75 9.07
N ALA A 376 -1.16 6.96 9.72
CA ALA A 376 -0.89 8.13 10.55
C ALA A 376 -0.09 9.18 9.77
N PRO A 377 -0.64 10.40 9.54
CA PRO A 377 0.15 11.49 8.97
C PRO A 377 1.20 11.99 9.97
N ALA A 378 2.13 12.82 9.53
CA ALA A 378 3.05 13.51 10.43
C ALA A 378 2.30 14.38 11.46
N GLY A 379 2.85 14.53 12.66
CA GLY A 379 2.28 15.33 13.73
C GLY A 379 2.16 14.64 15.08
N LYS A 380 1.99 13.30 15.10
CA LYS A 380 2.10 12.48 16.32
C LYS A 380 3.18 11.42 16.11
N THR A 381 3.97 11.17 17.16
CA THR A 381 4.94 10.06 17.14
C THR A 381 4.24 8.73 17.35
N PRO A 382 4.83 7.59 16.92
CA PRO A 382 4.30 6.25 17.20
C PRO A 382 4.03 6.02 18.69
N VAL A 383 4.94 6.45 19.57
CA VAL A 383 4.81 6.32 21.04
C VAL A 383 3.62 7.12 21.57
N GLN A 384 3.42 8.34 21.07
CA GLN A 384 2.26 9.16 21.45
C GLN A 384 0.96 8.50 20.99
N LEU A 385 0.88 8.07 19.74
CA LEU A 385 -0.31 7.44 19.18
C LEU A 385 -0.65 6.12 19.90
N GLU A 386 0.36 5.29 20.19
CA GLU A 386 0.16 4.06 20.96
C GLU A 386 -0.43 4.34 22.36
N ARG A 387 0.10 5.34 23.07
CA ARG A 387 -0.43 5.74 24.37
C ARG A 387 -1.89 6.14 24.26
N GLU A 388 -2.25 7.01 23.31
CA GLU A 388 -3.63 7.48 23.12
C GLU A 388 -4.60 6.34 22.77
N LEU A 389 -4.16 5.35 21.96
CA LEU A 389 -4.93 4.14 21.67
C LEU A 389 -5.17 3.32 22.96
N ARG A 390 -4.13 3.07 23.73
CA ARG A 390 -4.22 2.30 24.99
C ARG A 390 -5.08 3.01 26.02
N ASP A 391 -4.96 4.33 26.16
CA ASP A 391 -5.76 5.14 27.08
C ASP A 391 -7.26 5.09 26.73
N ALA A 392 -7.61 5.19 25.43
CA ALA A 392 -8.98 5.07 24.97
C ALA A 392 -9.58 3.67 25.22
N ILE A 393 -8.80 2.61 24.96
CA ILE A 393 -9.23 1.23 25.22
C ILE A 393 -9.41 0.98 26.73
N ALA A 394 -8.49 1.49 27.55
CA ALA A 394 -8.59 1.37 29.01
C ALA A 394 -9.84 2.11 29.53
N ALA A 395 -10.11 3.32 29.07
CA ALA A 395 -11.30 4.10 29.44
C ALA A 395 -12.59 3.39 29.00
N TRP A 396 -12.60 2.77 27.81
CA TRP A 396 -13.73 1.97 27.33
C TRP A 396 -14.00 0.76 28.24
N ALA A 397 -12.97 0.01 28.62
CA ALA A 397 -13.07 -1.17 29.49
C ALA A 397 -13.53 -0.78 30.92
N ASP A 398 -12.94 0.28 31.49
CA ASP A 398 -13.27 0.77 32.84
C ASP A 398 -14.74 1.23 32.93
N ALA A 399 -15.22 2.00 31.95
CA ALA A 399 -16.61 2.47 31.88
C ALA A 399 -17.63 1.30 31.89
N ARG A 400 -17.22 0.12 31.40
CA ARG A 400 -18.05 -1.10 31.31
C ARG A 400 -17.77 -2.09 32.42
N LYS A 401 -16.76 -1.83 33.25
CA LYS A 401 -16.25 -2.76 34.27
C LYS A 401 -15.82 -4.10 33.68
N LEU A 402 -15.26 -4.07 32.49
CA LEU A 402 -14.73 -5.22 31.76
C LEU A 402 -13.24 -5.42 32.03
N PRO A 403 -12.70 -6.64 31.94
CA PRO A 403 -11.27 -6.86 31.89
C PRO A 403 -10.68 -6.16 30.68
N LEU A 404 -9.46 -5.63 30.82
CA LEU A 404 -8.73 -5.04 29.70
C LEU A 404 -8.40 -6.13 28.67
N PRO A 405 -8.75 -5.95 27.37
CA PRO A 405 -8.37 -6.89 26.33
C PRO A 405 -6.86 -6.91 26.14
N VAL A 406 -6.35 -7.97 25.50
CA VAL A 406 -4.95 -8.01 25.07
C VAL A 406 -4.76 -7.06 23.91
N ILE A 407 -3.74 -6.19 24.00
CA ILE A 407 -3.46 -5.14 23.02
C ILE A 407 -2.05 -5.30 22.48
N GLU A 408 -1.94 -5.52 21.18
CA GLU A 408 -0.67 -5.53 20.45
C GLU A 408 -0.66 -4.38 19.43
N THR A 409 0.45 -3.65 19.35
CA THR A 409 0.61 -2.52 18.43
C THR A 409 1.92 -2.62 17.68
N ALA A 410 1.89 -2.25 16.40
CA ALA A 410 3.07 -1.97 15.60
C ALA A 410 2.81 -0.69 14.81
N LEU A 411 3.53 0.37 15.13
CA LEU A 411 3.34 1.71 14.56
C LEU A 411 4.65 2.23 14.00
N THR A 412 4.61 2.86 12.84
CA THR A 412 5.76 3.50 12.20
C THR A 412 5.53 5.00 12.03
N GLU A 413 6.59 5.76 11.96
CA GLU A 413 6.52 7.20 11.67
C GLU A 413 6.07 7.45 10.22
N ALA A 414 5.46 8.62 9.98
CA ALA A 414 5.27 9.11 8.63
C ALA A 414 6.63 9.44 7.99
N TYR A 415 6.74 9.23 6.69
CA TYR A 415 7.91 9.63 5.90
C TYR A 415 7.62 10.95 5.19
N LEU A 416 8.45 11.95 5.45
CA LEU A 416 8.35 13.29 4.83
C LEU A 416 9.78 13.86 4.72
N PRO A 417 10.51 13.58 3.62
CA PRO A 417 11.85 14.10 3.43
C PRO A 417 11.86 15.61 3.21
N ALA A 418 12.95 16.26 3.61
CA ALA A 418 13.14 17.70 3.47
C ALA A 418 13.43 18.08 2.02
N GLN A 419 12.41 18.57 1.29
CA GLN A 419 12.50 19.21 -0.04
C GLN A 419 13.56 18.61 -1.00
N PRO A 420 13.41 17.37 -1.49
CA PRO A 420 14.35 16.76 -2.40
C PRO A 420 14.43 17.51 -3.74
N GLU A 421 15.65 17.76 -4.23
CA GLU A 421 15.90 18.57 -5.45
C GLU A 421 15.30 17.94 -6.73
N GLN A 422 15.07 16.63 -6.76
CA GLN A 422 14.49 15.92 -7.90
C GLN A 422 13.00 16.20 -8.11
N VAL A 423 12.28 16.74 -7.15
CA VAL A 423 10.81 16.95 -7.23
C VAL A 423 10.42 17.86 -8.40
N ALA A 424 11.13 18.99 -8.57
CA ALA A 424 10.80 19.94 -9.64
C ALA A 424 11.05 19.34 -11.04
N PRO A 425 12.19 18.69 -11.34
CA PRO A 425 12.39 17.95 -12.59
C PRO A 425 11.35 16.88 -12.85
N LEU A 426 10.98 16.06 -11.84
CA LEU A 426 9.97 15.01 -11.99
C LEU A 426 8.60 15.58 -12.33
N LEU A 427 8.18 16.66 -11.66
CA LEU A 427 6.94 17.35 -11.99
C LEU A 427 6.94 17.91 -13.42
N ALA A 428 8.05 18.46 -13.86
CA ALA A 428 8.18 18.97 -15.21
C ALA A 428 8.10 17.85 -16.27
N VAL A 429 8.73 16.69 -16.01
CA VAL A 429 8.60 15.49 -16.85
C VAL A 429 7.13 15.03 -16.91
N PHE A 430 6.48 14.88 -15.76
CA PHE A 430 5.08 14.47 -15.71
C PHE A 430 4.16 15.42 -16.47
N ARG A 431 4.28 16.74 -16.21
CA ARG A 431 3.48 17.76 -16.90
C ARG A 431 3.68 17.76 -18.42
N HIS A 432 4.92 17.55 -18.88
CA HIS A 432 5.26 17.51 -20.29
C HIS A 432 4.56 16.36 -21.02
N TYR A 433 4.63 15.14 -20.45
CA TYR A 433 4.10 13.95 -21.13
C TYR A 433 2.60 13.71 -20.93
N THR A 434 2.00 14.27 -19.87
CA THR A 434 0.57 14.09 -19.57
C THR A 434 -0.28 15.30 -19.91
N GLY A 435 0.33 16.48 -20.14
CA GLY A 435 -0.39 17.74 -20.32
C GLY A 435 -1.04 18.30 -19.06
N GLN A 436 -0.89 17.64 -17.89
CA GLN A 436 -1.47 18.08 -16.61
C GLN A 436 -0.63 19.20 -15.97
N ARG A 437 -0.78 20.42 -16.48
CA ARG A 437 0.06 21.58 -16.12
C ARG A 437 0.01 21.97 -14.64
N ASP A 438 -1.12 21.73 -13.98
CA ASP A 438 -1.34 22.10 -12.58
C ASP A 438 -0.95 20.98 -11.57
N ALA A 439 -0.32 19.90 -12.04
CA ALA A 439 0.13 18.81 -11.20
C ALA A 439 1.06 19.31 -10.08
N LYS A 440 0.83 18.81 -8.86
CA LYS A 440 1.57 19.17 -7.64
C LYS A 440 2.08 17.91 -6.95
N PRO A 441 3.11 18.01 -6.10
CA PRO A 441 3.49 16.90 -5.24
C PRO A 441 2.31 16.44 -4.39
N ILE A 442 2.24 15.16 -4.12
CA ILE A 442 1.18 14.53 -3.33
C ILE A 442 1.74 13.73 -2.16
N SER A 443 0.86 13.35 -1.25
CA SER A 443 1.11 12.34 -0.21
C SER A 443 0.20 11.14 -0.41
N ILE A 444 0.66 9.97 0.02
CA ILE A 444 -0.11 8.72 -0.03
C ILE A 444 -0.33 8.15 1.37
N GLY A 445 -1.37 7.32 1.48
CA GLY A 445 -1.64 6.54 2.68
C GLY A 445 -0.83 5.24 2.76
N GLY A 446 -0.28 4.78 1.64
CA GLY A 446 0.63 3.63 1.54
C GLY A 446 2.03 3.96 2.02
N GLY A 447 2.89 2.95 2.01
CA GLY A 447 4.32 3.10 2.26
C GLY A 447 5.06 2.18 1.30
N THR A 448 6.21 2.62 0.83
CA THR A 448 7.09 1.89 -0.08
C THR A 448 8.50 1.80 0.48
N ASN A 449 9.36 1.04 -0.16
CA ASN A 449 10.79 0.98 0.18
C ASN A 449 11.52 2.34 0.03
N ALA A 450 10.88 3.36 -0.57
CA ALA A 450 11.40 4.73 -0.60
C ALA A 450 11.81 5.23 0.78
N ARG A 451 11.03 4.90 1.82
CA ARG A 451 11.30 5.35 3.20
C ARG A 451 12.55 4.76 3.86
N LEU A 452 13.17 3.75 3.25
CA LEU A 452 14.44 3.18 3.69
C LEU A 452 15.65 3.89 3.06
N MET A 453 15.40 4.79 2.08
CA MET A 453 16.45 5.41 1.27
C MET A 453 16.52 6.92 1.51
N PRO A 454 17.73 7.51 1.55
CA PRO A 454 17.87 8.94 1.75
C PRO A 454 17.15 9.76 0.67
N ASN A 455 16.41 10.79 1.07
CA ASN A 455 15.76 11.77 0.20
C ASN A 455 14.92 11.17 -0.94
N ALA A 456 14.39 9.94 -0.75
CA ALA A 456 13.61 9.28 -1.77
C ALA A 456 12.24 9.94 -1.96
N VAL A 457 11.78 9.96 -3.21
CA VAL A 457 10.41 10.31 -3.59
C VAL A 457 9.90 9.25 -4.55
N ASN A 458 8.57 9.12 -4.70
CA ASN A 458 8.03 8.16 -5.67
C ASN A 458 7.60 8.87 -6.97
N PHE A 459 7.75 8.17 -8.10
CA PHE A 459 7.41 8.65 -9.44
C PHE A 459 6.82 7.52 -10.30
N GLY A 460 5.51 7.29 -10.18
CA GLY A 460 4.79 6.21 -10.88
C GLY A 460 4.93 4.84 -10.22
N PRO A 461 4.40 3.76 -10.85
CA PRO A 461 3.92 3.73 -12.25
C PRO A 461 2.47 4.15 -12.45
N SER A 462 1.63 4.22 -11.39
CA SER A 462 0.18 4.36 -11.55
C SER A 462 -0.28 5.80 -11.78
N MET A 463 -1.26 5.99 -12.66
CA MET A 463 -1.77 7.32 -13.04
C MET A 463 -2.84 7.82 -12.08
N PRO A 464 -2.89 9.14 -11.79
CA PRO A 464 -3.97 9.73 -11.00
C PRO A 464 -5.34 9.47 -11.64
N GLY A 465 -6.31 9.03 -10.83
CA GLY A 465 -7.68 8.77 -11.29
C GLY A 465 -7.88 7.43 -12.00
N VAL A 466 -6.82 6.65 -12.20
CA VAL A 466 -6.90 5.25 -12.65
C VAL A 466 -6.91 4.35 -11.41
N PRO A 467 -7.84 3.40 -11.29
CA PRO A 467 -7.81 2.44 -10.19
C PRO A 467 -6.52 1.63 -10.18
N TYR A 468 -5.86 1.57 -9.04
CA TYR A 468 -4.76 0.66 -8.81
C TYR A 468 -5.28 -0.77 -8.74
N THR A 469 -4.65 -1.69 -9.48
CA THR A 469 -5.05 -3.09 -9.58
C THR A 469 -4.07 -4.06 -8.94
N GLY A 470 -2.92 -3.61 -8.51
CA GLY A 470 -1.99 -4.39 -7.69
C GLY A 470 -2.69 -5.00 -6.48
N HIS A 471 -2.25 -6.17 -6.02
CA HIS A 471 -2.87 -6.98 -4.96
C HIS A 471 -4.28 -7.52 -5.27
N SER A 472 -4.85 -7.24 -6.46
CA SER A 472 -6.14 -7.81 -6.88
C SER A 472 -5.95 -9.12 -7.64
N GLU A 473 -7.04 -9.87 -7.82
CA GLU A 473 -7.05 -11.09 -8.65
C GLU A 473 -7.24 -10.78 -10.15
N HIS A 474 -7.14 -9.51 -10.52
CA HIS A 474 -7.15 -9.03 -11.89
C HIS A 474 -6.18 -7.86 -12.03
N GLU A 475 -4.92 -8.10 -11.65
CA GLU A 475 -3.86 -7.12 -11.78
C GLU A 475 -3.44 -6.97 -13.24
N PHE A 476 -3.29 -5.73 -13.69
CA PHE A 476 -2.79 -5.40 -15.03
C PHE A 476 -2.14 -4.03 -15.08
N ILE A 477 -1.27 -3.85 -16.07
CA ILE A 477 -0.84 -2.55 -16.56
C ILE A 477 -1.29 -2.40 -18.02
N THR A 478 -1.59 -1.18 -18.49
CA THR A 478 -1.88 -1.00 -19.91
C THR A 478 -0.61 -0.81 -20.73
N ARG A 479 -0.64 -1.21 -22.02
CA ARG A 479 0.47 -0.93 -22.95
C ARG A 479 0.76 0.56 -23.04
N GLU A 480 -0.29 1.38 -23.11
CA GLU A 480 -0.18 2.84 -23.14
C GLU A 480 0.55 3.36 -21.89
N GLN A 481 0.23 2.82 -20.70
CA GLN A 481 0.89 3.21 -19.46
C GLN A 481 2.36 2.79 -19.45
N MET A 482 2.70 1.59 -19.94
CA MET A 482 4.11 1.16 -20.05
C MET A 482 4.89 2.06 -21.02
N THR A 483 4.33 2.40 -22.18
CA THR A 483 4.94 3.34 -23.13
C THR A 483 5.17 4.72 -22.49
N LEU A 484 4.17 5.23 -21.77
CA LEU A 484 4.26 6.50 -21.07
C LEU A 484 5.33 6.47 -19.96
N ASN A 485 5.37 5.38 -19.18
CA ASN A 485 6.38 5.17 -18.15
C ASN A 485 7.79 5.14 -18.77
N LEU A 486 7.99 4.45 -19.90
CA LEU A 486 9.27 4.41 -20.59
C LEU A 486 9.75 5.79 -21.01
N ARG A 487 8.86 6.61 -21.57
CA ARG A 487 9.18 8.01 -21.92
C ARG A 487 9.56 8.80 -20.67
N MET A 488 8.74 8.74 -19.62
CA MET A 488 8.96 9.52 -18.40
C MET A 488 10.21 9.07 -17.65
N TYR A 489 10.44 7.77 -17.51
CA TYR A 489 11.65 7.26 -16.82
C TYR A 489 12.91 7.58 -17.62
N THR A 490 12.89 7.46 -18.94
CA THR A 490 14.06 7.85 -19.76
C THR A 490 14.34 9.34 -19.67
N ALA A 491 13.31 10.19 -19.77
CA ALA A 491 13.47 11.64 -19.64
C ALA A 491 14.01 12.04 -18.24
N MET A 492 13.49 11.42 -17.19
CA MET A 492 13.95 11.59 -15.82
C MET A 492 15.42 11.23 -15.66
N LEU A 493 15.83 10.05 -16.15
CA LEU A 493 17.23 9.59 -16.08
C LEU A 493 18.16 10.49 -16.88
N ALA A 494 17.78 10.85 -18.11
CA ALA A 494 18.58 11.76 -18.94
C ALA A 494 18.72 13.13 -18.28
N TRP A 495 17.69 13.68 -17.68
CA TRP A 495 17.77 14.98 -17.02
C TRP A 495 18.62 14.97 -15.76
N LEU A 496 18.37 13.98 -14.88
CA LEU A 496 19.00 13.96 -13.56
C LEU A 496 20.43 13.40 -13.57
N ALA A 497 20.72 12.46 -14.48
CA ALA A 497 22.01 11.78 -14.49
C ALA A 497 22.96 12.20 -15.62
N ALA A 498 22.47 12.69 -16.77
CA ALA A 498 23.37 13.08 -17.85
C ALA A 498 24.01 14.46 -17.63
N ASP A 499 25.22 14.64 -18.16
CA ASP A 499 25.99 15.89 -18.23
C ASP A 499 25.95 16.40 -19.67
N VAL A 500 24.82 16.92 -20.10
CA VAL A 500 24.63 17.54 -21.41
C VAL A 500 24.48 19.04 -21.19
N ARG A 501 25.46 19.80 -21.69
CA ARG A 501 25.50 21.28 -21.60
C ARG A 501 24.78 21.95 -22.75
#